data_f86eeacad45d40bec6a8ee6f722681f3
#
_entry.id   f86eeacad45d40bec6a8ee6f722681f3
#
_cell.length_a   1.000
_cell.length_b   1.000
_cell.length_c   1.000
_cell.angle_alpha   90.00
_cell.angle_beta   90.00
_cell.angle_gamma   90.00
#
_symmetry.space_group_name_H-M   'P 1'
#
loop_
_entity.id
_entity.type
_entity.pdbx_description
1 polymer ?
#
loop_
_entity_poly.entity_id
_entity_poly.type
_entity_poly.pdbx_seq_one_letter_code
_entity_poly.pdbx_strand_id
1 'polypeptide(L)'
;MLCDSNGIPLCFNLSGGQASDIAHAQPLLDQVQIPSSQRGRPRKRCRWLLADKGYDAEHLRRYCDRYRMQPVIPLRTMKRKPKPGLPRLFDRPKYRQRNIIERMFGWLKENRRIGTRYDKLAKSFGAMVSLACTMRCLRHYFSYTA
;
A
#
# COMPACT_ATOMS: atom_id res chain seq x y z
N MET A 1 -3.22 -2.50 -3.11
CA MET A 1 -2.51 -1.35 -3.71
C MET A 1 -1.56 -0.72 -2.72
N LEU A 2 -0.41 -0.27 -3.18
CA LEU A 2 0.60 0.46 -2.43
C LEU A 2 0.84 1.82 -3.10
N CYS A 3 0.92 2.90 -2.32
CA CYS A 3 1.29 4.23 -2.80
C CYS A 3 2.38 4.83 -1.91
N ASP A 4 3.05 5.86 -2.40
CA ASP A 4 4.00 6.66 -1.63
C ASP A 4 3.30 7.72 -0.74
N SER A 5 4.10 8.55 -0.05
CA SER A 5 3.60 9.64 0.81
C SER A 5 2.88 10.76 0.06
N ASN A 6 3.02 10.84 -1.26
CA ASN A 6 2.36 11.82 -2.11
C ASN A 6 1.07 11.27 -2.76
N GLY A 7 0.75 9.99 -2.50
CA GLY A 7 -0.40 9.32 -3.10
C GLY A 7 -0.13 8.88 -4.54
N ILE A 8 1.14 8.68 -4.90
CA ILE A 8 1.52 8.12 -6.20
C ILE A 8 1.47 6.59 -6.09
N PRO A 9 0.71 5.91 -6.95
CA PRO A 9 0.62 4.47 -6.94
C PRO A 9 1.96 3.83 -7.34
N LEU A 10 2.42 2.87 -6.55
CA LEU A 10 3.67 2.14 -6.79
C LEU A 10 3.41 0.78 -7.41
N CYS A 11 2.49 0.03 -6.85
CA CYS A 11 2.07 -1.28 -7.35
C CYS A 11 0.70 -1.67 -6.79
N PHE A 12 0.04 -2.62 -7.44
CA PHE A 12 -1.20 -3.20 -6.95
C PHE A 12 -1.33 -4.67 -7.36
N ASN A 13 -2.10 -5.42 -6.59
CA ASN A 13 -2.55 -6.77 -6.94
C ASN A 13 -4.07 -6.80 -6.94
N LEU A 14 -4.63 -7.59 -7.84
CA LEU A 14 -6.04 -7.95 -7.84
C LEU A 14 -6.20 -9.31 -7.19
N SER A 15 -7.15 -9.42 -6.30
CA SER A 15 -7.53 -10.67 -5.64
C SER A 15 -9.04 -10.86 -5.71
N GLY A 16 -9.49 -12.09 -5.62
CA GLY A 16 -10.91 -12.36 -5.43
C GLY A 16 -11.42 -11.74 -4.14
N GLY A 17 -12.68 -11.28 -4.12
CA GLY A 17 -13.24 -10.57 -2.96
C GLY A 17 -13.29 -11.38 -1.65
N GLN A 18 -13.05 -12.67 -1.71
CA GLN A 18 -12.97 -13.58 -0.56
C GLN A 18 -11.55 -13.73 0.00
N ALA A 19 -10.52 -13.28 -0.75
CA ALA A 19 -9.14 -13.42 -0.33
C ALA A 19 -8.82 -12.42 0.79
N SER A 20 -8.06 -12.88 1.79
CA SER A 20 -7.60 -12.02 2.88
C SER A 20 -6.53 -11.06 2.37
N ASP A 21 -6.74 -9.76 2.54
CA ASP A 21 -5.82 -8.71 2.11
C ASP A 21 -4.41 -8.88 2.71
N ILE A 22 -4.32 -9.39 3.93
CA ILE A 22 -3.04 -9.61 4.62
C ILE A 22 -2.16 -10.64 3.90
N ALA A 23 -2.76 -11.65 3.23
CA ALA A 23 -2.01 -12.66 2.48
C ALA A 23 -1.28 -12.05 1.27
N HIS A 24 -1.81 -10.96 0.72
CA HIS A 24 -1.24 -10.25 -0.42
C HIS A 24 -0.26 -9.13 -0.04
N ALA A 25 -0.14 -8.79 1.25
CA ALA A 25 0.67 -7.67 1.70
C ALA A 25 2.17 -7.87 1.41
N GLN A 26 2.72 -9.01 1.80
CA GLN A 26 4.15 -9.31 1.59
C GLN A 26 4.50 -9.47 0.11
N PRO A 27 3.77 -10.26 -0.70
CA PRO A 27 4.01 -10.33 -2.14
C PRO A 27 3.95 -8.96 -2.84
N LEU A 28 3.04 -8.07 -2.39
CA LEU A 28 2.93 -6.73 -2.94
C LEU A 28 4.16 -5.87 -2.58
N LEU A 29 4.65 -5.96 -1.34
CA LEU A 29 5.85 -5.25 -0.91
C LEU A 29 7.11 -5.74 -1.64
N ASP A 30 7.18 -7.02 -1.99
CA ASP A 30 8.31 -7.60 -2.73
C ASP A 30 8.38 -7.13 -4.19
N GLN A 31 7.25 -6.72 -4.77
CA GLN A 31 7.17 -6.17 -6.13
C GLN A 31 7.70 -4.73 -6.24
N VAL A 32 7.84 -4.02 -5.12
CA VAL A 32 8.28 -2.62 -5.15
C VAL A 32 9.71 -2.50 -5.67
N GLN A 33 9.86 -1.76 -6.76
CA GLN A 33 11.16 -1.42 -7.34
C GLN A 33 11.10 0.04 -7.84
N ILE A 34 11.65 0.95 -7.05
CA ILE A 34 11.72 2.37 -7.41
C ILE A 34 13.09 2.62 -8.03
N PRO A 35 13.18 2.94 -9.32
CA PRO A 35 14.45 3.27 -9.95
C PRO A 35 15.15 4.41 -9.21
N SER A 36 16.46 4.35 -9.13
CA SER A 36 17.27 5.48 -8.65
C SER A 36 17.57 6.41 -9.82
N SER A 37 17.49 7.71 -9.61
CA SER A 37 17.95 8.70 -10.58
C SER A 37 19.47 8.70 -10.74
N GLN A 38 20.19 8.10 -9.78
CA GLN A 38 21.64 7.93 -9.79
C GLN A 38 21.99 6.45 -10.02
N ARG A 39 23.26 6.18 -10.40
CA ARG A 39 23.79 4.81 -10.48
C ARG A 39 23.60 4.10 -9.14
N GLY A 40 22.88 2.99 -9.13
CA GLY A 40 22.64 2.19 -7.91
C GLY A 40 21.50 1.21 -8.06
N ARG A 41 21.31 0.39 -7.04
CA ARG A 41 20.21 -0.59 -7.01
C ARG A 41 18.86 0.12 -6.82
N PRO A 42 17.78 -0.36 -7.44
CA PRO A 42 16.44 0.14 -7.18
C PRO A 42 16.09 0.10 -5.70
N ARG A 43 15.39 1.12 -5.23
CA ARG A 43 14.89 1.16 -3.85
C ARG A 43 13.70 0.22 -3.71
N LYS A 44 13.83 -0.78 -2.85
CA LYS A 44 12.82 -1.84 -2.65
C LYS A 44 12.08 -1.74 -1.32
N ARG A 45 12.54 -0.91 -0.39
CA ARG A 45 12.02 -0.86 0.98
C ARG A 45 11.72 0.57 1.40
N CYS A 46 10.63 0.74 2.14
CA CYS A 46 10.25 2.01 2.73
C CYS A 46 10.75 2.10 4.18
N ARG A 47 10.82 3.31 4.70
CA ARG A 47 11.14 3.54 6.12
C ARG A 47 9.95 3.22 7.01
N TRP A 48 8.74 3.58 6.61
CA TRP A 48 7.50 3.33 7.34
C TRP A 48 6.48 2.64 6.44
N LEU A 49 5.82 1.64 7.00
CA LEU A 49 4.69 0.96 6.37
C LEU A 49 3.43 1.30 7.16
N LEU A 50 2.55 2.09 6.57
CA LEU A 50 1.26 2.47 7.15
C LEU A 50 0.17 1.54 6.59
N ALA A 51 -0.55 0.86 7.47
CA ALA A 51 -1.68 0.03 7.08
C ALA A 51 -2.75 0.01 8.18
N ASP A 52 -3.94 -0.43 7.84
CA ASP A 52 -5.02 -0.54 8.82
C ASP A 52 -4.82 -1.75 9.76
N LYS A 53 -5.70 -1.86 10.75
CA LYS A 53 -5.66 -2.97 11.71
C LYS A 53 -5.91 -4.35 11.08
N GLY A 54 -6.45 -4.41 9.86
CA GLY A 54 -6.62 -5.64 9.10
C GLY A 54 -5.30 -6.30 8.75
N TYR A 55 -4.25 -5.49 8.64
CA TYR A 55 -2.88 -5.93 8.36
C TYR A 55 -2.07 -6.25 9.62
N ASP A 56 -2.68 -6.24 10.81
CA ASP A 56 -1.99 -6.62 12.05
C ASP A 56 -1.77 -8.13 12.13
N ALA A 57 -0.70 -8.58 11.53
CA ALA A 57 -0.27 -9.96 11.57
C ALA A 57 1.23 -10.07 11.88
N GLU A 58 1.57 -11.07 12.70
CA GLU A 58 2.93 -11.27 13.18
C GLU A 58 3.93 -11.48 12.05
N HIS A 59 3.55 -12.26 11.02
CA HIS A 59 4.44 -12.51 9.88
C HIS A 59 4.78 -11.22 9.12
N LEU A 60 3.81 -10.28 8.96
CA LEU A 60 4.07 -9.00 8.32
C LEU A 60 4.97 -8.10 9.20
N ARG A 61 4.76 -8.11 10.52
CA ARG A 61 5.62 -7.37 11.44
C ARG A 61 7.06 -7.90 11.43
N ARG A 62 7.25 -9.22 11.46
CA ARG A 62 8.57 -9.85 11.32
C ARG A 62 9.24 -9.54 9.98
N TYR A 63 8.45 -9.52 8.90
CA TYR A 63 8.94 -9.08 7.60
C TYR A 63 9.44 -7.63 7.66
N CYS A 64 8.68 -6.72 8.27
CA CYS A 64 9.12 -5.33 8.46
C CYS A 64 10.40 -5.24 9.28
N ASP A 65 10.50 -5.96 10.39
CA ASP A 65 11.68 -5.98 11.26
C ASP A 65 12.92 -6.48 10.49
N ARG A 66 12.77 -7.56 9.73
CA ARG A 66 13.84 -8.14 8.91
C ARG A 66 14.42 -7.12 7.92
N TYR A 67 13.58 -6.27 7.35
CA TYR A 67 13.99 -5.27 6.37
C TYR A 67 14.13 -3.85 6.95
N ARG A 68 14.16 -3.71 8.27
CA ARG A 68 14.29 -2.43 9.00
C ARG A 68 13.23 -1.40 8.61
N MET A 69 12.04 -1.86 8.26
CA MET A 69 10.86 -1.03 8.05
C MET A 69 10.09 -0.88 9.36
N GLN A 70 9.58 0.31 9.65
CA GLN A 70 8.75 0.54 10.83
C GLN A 70 7.27 0.37 10.50
N PRO A 71 6.59 -0.69 10.98
CA PRO A 71 5.17 -0.86 10.75
C PRO A 71 4.37 0.07 11.67
N VAL A 72 3.59 0.98 11.06
CA VAL A 72 2.63 1.86 11.75
C VAL A 72 1.24 1.28 11.51
N ILE A 73 0.94 0.19 12.22
CA ILE A 73 -0.28 -0.61 12.09
C ILE A 73 -0.90 -0.74 13.49
N PRO A 74 -2.18 -0.34 13.67
CA PRO A 74 -2.86 -0.52 14.95
C PRO A 74 -2.91 -1.98 15.37
N LEU A 75 -2.79 -2.25 16.66
CA LEU A 75 -2.95 -3.60 17.19
C LEU A 75 -4.41 -4.03 17.08
N ARG A 76 -4.63 -5.27 16.65
CA ARG A 76 -5.92 -5.91 16.80
C ARG A 76 -6.15 -6.21 18.27
N THR A 77 -7.25 -5.71 18.83
CA THR A 77 -7.72 -6.11 20.16
C THR A 77 -8.21 -7.55 20.06
N MET A 78 -7.36 -8.50 20.36
CA MET A 78 -7.70 -9.91 20.47
C MET A 78 -7.54 -10.33 21.92
N LYS A 79 -8.36 -11.27 22.41
CA LYS A 79 -8.20 -11.97 23.71
C LYS A 79 -6.95 -12.87 23.73
N ARG A 80 -5.83 -12.36 23.25
CA ARG A 80 -4.54 -13.06 23.27
C ARG A 80 -3.74 -12.63 24.46
N LYS A 81 -3.02 -13.57 25.06
CA LYS A 81 -2.03 -13.24 26.09
C LYS A 81 -1.04 -12.20 25.56
N PRO A 82 -0.69 -11.16 26.32
CA PRO A 82 0.33 -10.21 25.93
C PRO A 82 1.61 -10.94 25.53
N LYS A 83 2.25 -10.51 24.44
CA LYS A 83 3.55 -11.05 24.06
C LYS A 83 4.60 -10.54 25.04
N PRO A 84 5.62 -11.36 25.36
CA PRO A 84 6.76 -10.89 26.14
C PRO A 84 7.49 -9.77 25.39
N GLY A 85 7.98 -8.78 26.11
CA GLY A 85 8.70 -7.63 25.58
C GLY A 85 7.91 -6.33 25.68
N LEU A 86 8.59 -5.22 25.35
CA LEU A 86 7.98 -3.90 25.34
C LEU A 86 6.95 -3.78 24.21
N PRO A 87 5.78 -3.17 24.48
CA PRO A 87 4.78 -2.92 23.42
C PRO A 87 5.38 -1.99 22.35
N ARG A 88 5.07 -2.27 21.08
CA ARG A 88 5.48 -1.40 19.99
C ARG A 88 4.80 -0.04 20.13
N LEU A 89 5.58 1.01 20.08
CA LEU A 89 5.05 2.37 20.08
C LEU A 89 4.23 2.61 18.82
N PHE A 90 3.02 3.15 19.00
CA PHE A 90 2.13 3.49 17.91
C PHE A 90 2.17 4.99 17.62
N ASP A 91 2.75 5.37 16.48
CA ASP A 91 2.86 6.75 16.02
C ASP A 91 1.52 7.22 15.40
N ARG A 92 0.66 7.82 16.24
CA ARG A 92 -0.65 8.34 15.81
C ARG A 92 -0.55 9.46 14.77
N PRO A 93 0.32 10.46 14.90
CA PRO A 93 0.51 11.48 13.87
C PRO A 93 0.84 10.89 12.51
N LYS A 94 1.76 9.94 12.47
CA LYS A 94 2.14 9.26 11.24
C LYS A 94 1.00 8.39 10.70
N TYR A 95 0.27 7.70 11.56
CA TYR A 95 -0.88 6.89 11.15
C TYR A 95 -1.97 7.70 10.45
N ARG A 96 -2.20 8.97 10.83
CA ARG A 96 -3.15 9.85 10.15
C ARG A 96 -2.83 10.03 8.67
N GLN A 97 -1.56 9.95 8.28
CA GLN A 97 -1.15 10.04 6.87
C GLN A 97 -1.66 8.87 6.03
N ARG A 98 -2.12 7.78 6.64
CA ARG A 98 -2.77 6.66 5.95
C ARG A 98 -3.99 7.10 5.11
N ASN A 99 -4.61 8.20 5.45
CA ASN A 99 -5.73 8.73 4.68
C ASN A 99 -5.35 9.01 3.20
N ILE A 100 -4.05 9.07 2.88
CA ILE A 100 -3.56 9.21 1.50
C ILE A 100 -4.04 8.05 0.61
N ILE A 101 -3.99 6.81 1.12
CA ILE A 101 -4.46 5.65 0.36
C ILE A 101 -6.00 5.66 0.20
N GLU A 102 -6.73 6.17 1.19
CA GLU A 102 -8.19 6.30 1.10
C GLU A 102 -8.58 7.33 0.02
N ARG A 103 -7.89 8.46 -0.02
CA ARG A 103 -8.06 9.46 -1.09
C ARG A 103 -7.70 8.89 -2.46
N MET A 104 -6.65 8.08 -2.54
CA MET A 104 -6.27 7.39 -3.78
C MET A 104 -7.38 6.46 -4.26
N PHE A 105 -7.98 5.66 -3.36
CA PHE A 105 -9.11 4.81 -3.71
C PHE A 105 -10.37 5.60 -4.06
N GLY A 106 -10.64 6.72 -3.37
CA GLY A 106 -11.71 7.64 -3.74
C GLY A 106 -11.55 8.11 -5.18
N TRP A 107 -10.39 8.64 -5.51
CA TRP A 107 -10.07 9.08 -6.86
C TRP A 107 -10.17 7.96 -7.91
N LEU A 108 -9.69 6.73 -7.63
CA LEU A 108 -9.85 5.60 -8.54
C LEU A 108 -11.32 5.30 -8.83
N LYS A 109 -12.19 5.39 -7.82
CA LYS A 109 -13.63 5.13 -7.96
C LYS A 109 -14.37 6.20 -8.78
N GLU A 110 -13.83 7.41 -8.92
CA GLU A 110 -14.36 8.44 -9.83
C GLU A 110 -14.31 7.98 -11.28
N ASN A 111 -13.36 7.10 -11.62
CA ASN A 111 -13.35 6.44 -12.92
C ASN A 111 -14.50 5.44 -12.99
N ARG A 112 -15.58 5.79 -13.71
CA ARG A 112 -16.83 5.02 -13.75
C ARG A 112 -16.62 3.52 -13.98
N ARG A 113 -15.76 3.12 -14.92
CA ARG A 113 -15.47 1.70 -15.21
C ARG A 113 -14.86 0.96 -14.02
N ILE A 114 -14.02 1.63 -13.24
CA ILE A 114 -13.40 1.06 -12.03
C ILE A 114 -14.41 1.05 -10.88
N GLY A 115 -15.08 2.16 -10.63
CA GLY A 115 -16.05 2.32 -9.56
C GLY A 115 -17.23 1.36 -9.65
N THR A 116 -17.76 1.13 -10.85
CA THR A 116 -18.87 0.20 -11.09
C THR A 116 -18.44 -1.25 -11.35
N ARG A 117 -17.13 -1.52 -11.38
CA ARG A 117 -16.59 -2.83 -11.77
C ARG A 117 -17.20 -3.31 -13.10
N TYR A 118 -17.24 -2.43 -14.07
CA TYR A 118 -17.80 -2.71 -15.39
C TYR A 118 -17.13 -3.92 -16.04
N ASP A 119 -15.79 -3.95 -15.98
CA ASP A 119 -15.00 -5.05 -16.50
C ASP A 119 -15.05 -6.24 -15.53
N LYS A 120 -15.60 -7.36 -16.00
CA LYS A 120 -15.75 -8.59 -15.21
C LYS A 120 -14.49 -9.45 -15.21
N LEU A 121 -13.68 -9.36 -16.26
CA LEU A 121 -12.42 -10.09 -16.34
C LEU A 121 -11.33 -9.35 -15.55
N ALA A 122 -10.63 -10.08 -14.69
CA ALA A 122 -9.55 -9.52 -13.87
C ALA A 122 -8.46 -8.83 -14.72
N LYS A 123 -8.14 -9.39 -15.90
CA LYS A 123 -7.17 -8.82 -16.83
C LYS A 123 -7.62 -7.45 -17.33
N SER A 124 -8.86 -7.31 -17.80
CA SER A 124 -9.40 -6.05 -18.31
C SER A 124 -9.53 -5.01 -17.19
N PHE A 125 -10.04 -5.43 -16.02
CA PHE A 125 -10.12 -4.56 -14.85
C PHE A 125 -8.74 -4.08 -14.42
N GLY A 126 -7.73 -4.97 -14.37
CA GLY A 126 -6.35 -4.63 -14.06
C GLY A 126 -5.75 -3.63 -15.04
N ALA A 127 -6.01 -3.78 -16.35
CA ALA A 127 -5.57 -2.84 -17.37
C ALA A 127 -6.17 -1.44 -17.14
N MET A 128 -7.45 -1.35 -16.78
CA MET A 128 -8.10 -0.06 -16.47
C MET A 128 -7.51 0.59 -15.21
N VAL A 129 -7.23 -0.19 -14.16
CA VAL A 129 -6.56 0.31 -12.96
C VAL A 129 -5.14 0.79 -13.30
N SER A 130 -4.38 0.05 -14.12
CA SER A 130 -3.04 0.46 -14.56
C SER A 130 -3.07 1.77 -15.34
N LEU A 131 -4.02 1.91 -16.27
CA LEU A 131 -4.20 3.14 -17.05
C LEU A 131 -4.49 4.34 -16.12
N ALA A 132 -5.43 4.19 -15.19
CA ALA A 132 -5.74 5.23 -14.22
C ALA A 132 -4.53 5.60 -13.36
N CYS A 133 -3.76 4.63 -12.86
CA CYS A 133 -2.53 4.86 -12.12
C CYS A 133 -1.50 5.61 -12.96
N THR A 134 -1.31 5.26 -14.23
CA THR A 134 -0.41 5.98 -15.15
C THR A 134 -0.83 7.43 -15.33
N MET A 135 -2.12 7.68 -15.55
CA MET A 135 -2.65 9.05 -15.64
C MET A 135 -2.40 9.85 -14.35
N ARG A 136 -2.51 9.21 -13.19
CA ARG A 136 -2.18 9.86 -11.90
C ARG A 136 -0.70 10.25 -11.82
N CYS A 137 0.20 9.35 -12.22
CA CYS A 137 1.64 9.61 -12.24
C CYS A 137 1.98 10.77 -13.20
N LEU A 138 1.42 10.77 -14.41
CA LEU A 138 1.64 11.83 -15.41
C LEU A 138 1.15 13.18 -14.89
N ARG A 139 -0.06 13.27 -14.34
CA ARG A 139 -0.57 14.51 -13.75
C ARG A 139 0.36 15.04 -12.66
N HIS A 140 0.82 14.15 -11.79
CA HIS A 140 1.76 14.56 -10.74
C HIS A 140 3.07 15.08 -11.32
N TYR A 141 3.64 14.38 -12.30
CA TYR A 141 4.87 14.79 -12.98
C TYR A 141 4.74 16.19 -13.60
N PHE A 142 3.70 16.41 -14.39
CA PHE A 142 3.50 17.70 -15.07
C PHE A 142 3.10 18.85 -14.12
N SER A 143 2.51 18.55 -12.96
CA SER A 143 2.21 19.60 -11.97
C SER A 143 3.43 20.11 -11.23
N TYR A 144 4.55 19.37 -11.25
CA TYR A 144 5.81 19.79 -10.64
C TYR A 144 6.77 20.47 -11.63
N THR A 145 6.47 20.42 -12.92
CA THR A 145 7.31 21.01 -13.98
C THR A 145 6.73 22.34 -14.49
N ALA A 146 5.62 22.78 -13.96
CA ALA A 146 4.98 24.08 -14.22
C ALA A 146 5.19 25.02 -13.04
#